data_f14cb2f0bce7db9e2090ff718bbaf35b
#
_entry.id   f14cb2f0bce7db9e2090ff718bbaf35b
#
_cell.length_a   1.000
_cell.length_b   1.000
_cell.length_c   1.000
_cell.angle_alpha   90.00
_cell.angle_beta   90.00
_cell.angle_gamma   90.00
#
_symmetry.space_group_name_H-M   'P 1'
#
loop_
_entity.id
_entity.type
_entity.pdbx_description
1 polymer ?
#
loop_
_entity_poly.entity_id
_entity_poly.type
_entity_poly.pdbx_seq_one_letter_code
_entity_poly.pdbx_strand_id
1 'polypeptide(L)'
;MTQNKMKIRKATEKDLPRILELIDFGRQKMRAMGNTDQWTHGNPRREVLMQDIEKGNSYTVEDDGEAVATFAFVEGPDVTYQHIYEGQWLDEPTVDGRVQANYWVVHRMASAPEAHGIFKTVLDYCFSRTPNIRIDTHRQNTPMRHALEKYGFHYCGIIYLLDGAERLAYQRCLTR
;
A
#
# COMPACT_ATOMS: atom_id res chain seq x y z
N MET A 1 31.87 -6.30 -2.86
CA MET A 1 30.57 -6.61 -3.47
C MET A 1 29.69 -5.41 -3.27
N THR A 2 29.47 -4.64 -4.32
CA THR A 2 28.54 -3.51 -4.31
C THR A 2 27.12 -4.07 -4.11
N GLN A 3 26.53 -3.84 -2.94
CA GLN A 3 25.09 -4.04 -2.76
C GLN A 3 24.40 -3.18 -3.80
N ASN A 4 23.80 -3.81 -4.79
CA ASN A 4 22.96 -3.12 -5.76
C ASN A 4 21.80 -2.50 -4.99
N LYS A 5 21.79 -1.19 -4.89
CA LYS A 5 20.79 -0.47 -4.12
C LYS A 5 19.54 -0.36 -4.98
N MET A 6 18.46 -1.00 -4.54
CA MET A 6 17.14 -0.86 -5.18
C MET A 6 16.82 0.62 -5.40
N LYS A 7 16.33 0.96 -6.57
CA LYS A 7 15.94 2.30 -6.97
C LYS A 7 14.42 2.40 -7.05
N ILE A 8 13.85 3.44 -6.46
CA ILE A 8 12.42 3.75 -6.58
C ILE A 8 12.24 4.97 -7.47
N ARG A 9 11.35 4.85 -8.44
CA ARG A 9 10.94 5.95 -9.32
C ARG A 9 9.45 5.94 -9.62
N LYS A 10 8.94 7.06 -10.08
CA LYS A 10 7.57 7.12 -10.62
C LYS A 10 7.45 6.21 -11.84
N ALA A 11 6.34 5.49 -11.91
CA ALA A 11 5.99 4.71 -13.06
C ALA A 11 5.52 5.60 -14.22
N THR A 12 5.72 5.11 -15.43
CA THR A 12 5.23 5.70 -16.68
C THR A 12 4.30 4.70 -17.37
N GLU A 13 3.61 5.14 -18.41
CA GLU A 13 2.74 4.25 -19.20
C GLU A 13 3.49 3.04 -19.77
N LYS A 14 4.80 3.17 -20.04
CA LYS A 14 5.65 2.07 -20.52
C LYS A 14 5.81 0.96 -19.49
N ASP A 15 5.63 1.26 -18.21
CA ASP A 15 5.74 0.30 -17.11
C ASP A 15 4.46 -0.52 -16.91
N LEU A 16 3.34 -0.11 -17.50
CA LEU A 16 2.04 -0.73 -17.26
C LEU A 16 2.01 -2.24 -17.51
N PRO A 17 2.57 -2.78 -18.62
CA PRO A 17 2.62 -4.23 -18.83
C PRO A 17 3.32 -4.97 -17.68
N ARG A 18 4.44 -4.44 -17.20
CA ARG A 18 5.17 -5.04 -16.07
C ARG A 18 4.41 -4.88 -14.74
N ILE A 19 3.77 -3.75 -14.53
CA ILE A 19 2.93 -3.53 -13.33
C ILE A 19 1.78 -4.54 -13.29
N LEU A 20 1.11 -4.80 -14.40
CA LEU A 20 0.06 -5.81 -14.49
C LEU A 20 0.57 -7.21 -14.14
N GLU A 21 1.77 -7.56 -14.60
CA GLU A 21 2.42 -8.83 -14.27
C GLU A 21 2.75 -8.93 -12.77
N LEU A 22 3.29 -7.87 -12.17
CA LEU A 22 3.59 -7.81 -10.75
C LEU A 22 2.31 -7.94 -9.89
N ILE A 23 1.23 -7.30 -10.30
CA ILE A 23 -0.09 -7.42 -9.66
C ILE A 23 -0.59 -8.87 -9.73
N ASP A 24 -0.40 -9.55 -10.85
CA ASP A 24 -0.76 -10.96 -10.98
C ASP A 24 0.05 -11.86 -10.04
N PHE A 25 1.35 -11.62 -9.88
CA PHE A 25 2.14 -12.31 -8.86
C PHE A 25 1.58 -12.09 -7.46
N GLY A 26 1.17 -10.86 -7.14
CA GLY A 26 0.53 -10.55 -5.86
C GLY A 26 -0.77 -11.32 -5.66
N ARG A 27 -1.63 -11.41 -6.68
CA ARG A 27 -2.88 -12.21 -6.61
C ARG A 27 -2.61 -13.68 -6.38
N GLN A 28 -1.66 -14.26 -7.12
CA GLN A 28 -1.28 -15.67 -6.98
C GLN A 28 -0.74 -15.96 -5.58
N LYS A 29 0.10 -15.08 -5.05
CA LYS A 29 0.65 -15.20 -3.70
C LYS A 29 -0.44 -15.15 -2.64
N MET A 30 -1.38 -14.22 -2.74
CA MET A 30 -2.51 -14.12 -1.81
C MET A 30 -3.36 -15.40 -1.81
N ARG A 31 -3.71 -15.92 -2.98
CA ARG A 31 -4.47 -17.17 -3.12
C ARG A 31 -3.74 -18.36 -2.54
N ALA A 32 -2.44 -18.50 -2.80
CA ALA A 32 -1.61 -19.57 -2.27
C ALA A 32 -1.54 -19.58 -0.72
N MET A 33 -1.73 -18.41 -0.09
CA MET A 33 -1.74 -18.25 1.37
C MET A 33 -3.15 -18.31 1.98
N GLY A 34 -4.18 -18.65 1.19
CA GLY A 34 -5.56 -18.73 1.65
C GLY A 34 -6.31 -17.39 1.68
N ASN A 35 -5.70 -16.29 1.26
CA ASN A 35 -6.36 -15.00 1.10
C ASN A 35 -7.01 -14.93 -0.29
N THR A 36 -8.23 -15.42 -0.39
CA THR A 36 -8.99 -15.52 -1.65
C THR A 36 -9.89 -14.31 -1.91
N ASP A 37 -10.06 -13.42 -0.93
CA ASP A 37 -11.05 -12.37 -0.95
C ASP A 37 -10.47 -10.98 -1.25
N GLN A 38 -9.17 -10.81 -1.12
CA GLN A 38 -8.48 -9.57 -1.52
C GLN A 38 -8.12 -9.62 -3.00
N TRP A 39 -8.27 -8.49 -3.70
CA TRP A 39 -8.01 -8.38 -5.13
C TRP A 39 -8.80 -9.39 -6.00
N THR A 40 -10.06 -9.56 -5.69
CA THR A 40 -10.99 -10.38 -6.45
C THR A 40 -11.58 -9.65 -7.65
N HIS A 41 -12.24 -10.37 -8.53
CA HIS A 41 -12.95 -9.84 -9.71
C HIS A 41 -12.07 -8.96 -10.62
N GLY A 42 -10.79 -9.34 -10.77
CA GLY A 42 -9.82 -8.62 -11.59
C GLY A 42 -9.30 -7.32 -10.97
N ASN A 43 -9.56 -7.07 -9.69
CA ASN A 43 -9.02 -5.93 -8.98
C ASN A 43 -7.54 -6.15 -8.58
N PRO A 44 -6.70 -5.09 -8.51
CA PRO A 44 -6.97 -3.79 -9.12
C PRO A 44 -7.04 -3.89 -10.65
N ARG A 45 -8.02 -3.22 -11.26
CA ARG A 45 -8.21 -3.23 -12.71
C ARG A 45 -7.15 -2.37 -13.41
N ARG A 46 -6.92 -2.67 -14.70
CA ARG A 46 -6.00 -1.91 -15.55
C ARG A 46 -6.25 -0.40 -15.49
N GLU A 47 -7.51 0.03 -15.51
CA GLU A 47 -7.92 1.42 -15.49
C GLU A 47 -7.48 2.15 -14.20
N VAL A 48 -7.54 1.46 -13.07
CA VAL A 48 -7.08 1.99 -11.77
C VAL A 48 -5.57 2.18 -11.78
N LEU A 49 -4.83 1.22 -12.31
CA LEU A 49 -3.37 1.30 -12.42
C LEU A 49 -2.94 2.41 -13.37
N MET A 50 -3.66 2.60 -14.49
CA MET A 50 -3.42 3.72 -15.39
C MET A 50 -3.68 5.07 -14.71
N GLN A 51 -4.78 5.20 -13.99
CA GLN A 51 -5.09 6.43 -13.25
C GLN A 51 -4.01 6.76 -12.21
N ASP A 52 -3.46 5.75 -11.52
CA ASP A 52 -2.36 5.96 -10.60
C ASP A 52 -1.11 6.50 -11.32
N ILE A 53 -0.81 5.98 -12.51
CA ILE A 53 0.30 6.48 -13.35
C ILE A 53 0.05 7.91 -13.78
N GLU A 54 -1.11 8.21 -14.35
CA GLU A 54 -1.49 9.54 -14.84
C GLU A 54 -1.45 10.60 -13.74
N LYS A 55 -1.88 10.23 -12.52
CA LYS A 55 -1.83 11.11 -11.33
C LYS A 55 -0.45 11.22 -10.69
N GLY A 56 0.54 10.46 -11.17
CA GLY A 56 1.88 10.43 -10.59
C GLY A 56 1.95 9.72 -9.22
N ASN A 57 1.00 8.84 -8.93
CA ASN A 57 0.88 8.10 -7.67
C ASN A 57 1.46 6.68 -7.76
N SER A 58 1.73 6.18 -8.97
CA SER A 58 2.30 4.86 -9.20
C SER A 58 3.83 4.90 -9.20
N TYR A 59 4.44 3.91 -8.56
CA TYR A 59 5.89 3.78 -8.43
C TYR A 59 6.34 2.36 -8.79
N THR A 60 7.57 2.26 -9.29
CA THR A 60 8.29 1.00 -9.47
C THR A 60 9.50 0.94 -8.55
N VAL A 61 9.81 -0.26 -8.08
CA VAL A 61 11.08 -0.59 -7.43
C VAL A 61 11.91 -1.35 -8.45
N GLU A 62 13.08 -0.86 -8.75
CA GLU A 62 14.02 -1.46 -9.70
C GLU A 62 15.19 -2.11 -8.97
N ASP A 63 15.56 -3.29 -9.40
CA ASP A 63 16.79 -3.98 -9.03
C ASP A 63 17.52 -4.38 -10.33
N ASP A 64 18.77 -3.99 -10.48
CA ASP A 64 19.56 -4.16 -11.72
C ASP A 64 18.85 -3.65 -13.00
N GLY A 65 18.05 -2.59 -12.88
CA GLY A 65 17.35 -1.99 -14.01
C GLY A 65 16.03 -2.67 -14.39
N GLU A 66 15.65 -3.73 -13.70
CA GLU A 66 14.35 -4.39 -13.85
C GLU A 66 13.37 -3.99 -12.75
N ALA A 67 12.12 -3.73 -13.11
CA ALA A 67 11.08 -3.49 -12.14
C ALA A 67 10.70 -4.80 -11.43
N VAL A 68 11.02 -4.89 -10.15
CA VAL A 68 10.78 -6.06 -9.30
C VAL A 68 9.60 -5.88 -8.36
N ALA A 69 9.10 -4.65 -8.21
CA ALA A 69 7.90 -4.36 -7.43
C ALA A 69 7.20 -3.09 -7.91
N THR A 70 5.97 -2.94 -7.51
CA THR A 70 5.13 -1.75 -7.73
C THR A 70 4.33 -1.42 -6.48
N PHE A 71 3.99 -0.15 -6.32
CA PHE A 71 3.06 0.33 -5.30
C PHE A 71 2.47 1.67 -5.71
N ALA A 72 1.34 2.02 -5.12
CA ALA A 72 0.77 3.36 -5.21
C ALA A 72 1.03 4.10 -3.89
N PHE A 73 1.44 5.37 -3.99
CA PHE A 73 1.67 6.26 -2.87
C PHE A 73 0.88 7.53 -3.08
N VAL A 74 -0.17 7.72 -2.29
CA VAL A 74 -1.25 8.67 -2.55
C VAL A 74 -1.41 9.61 -1.36
N GLU A 75 -1.46 10.91 -1.63
CA GLU A 75 -1.78 11.90 -0.61
C GLU A 75 -3.26 11.79 -0.22
N GLY A 76 -3.55 11.81 1.09
CA GLY A 76 -4.92 11.84 1.57
C GLY A 76 -5.65 13.16 1.27
N PRO A 77 -6.94 13.26 1.55
CA PRO A 77 -7.76 12.25 2.22
C PRO A 77 -8.21 11.12 1.28
N ASP A 78 -8.33 9.91 1.82
CA ASP A 78 -8.94 8.76 1.15
C ASP A 78 -10.38 8.62 1.62
N VAL A 79 -11.33 8.54 0.70
CA VAL A 79 -12.76 8.47 1.02
C VAL A 79 -13.11 7.25 1.88
N THR A 80 -12.41 6.13 1.70
CA THR A 80 -12.64 4.90 2.46
C THR A 80 -12.08 4.96 3.90
N TYR A 81 -11.25 5.96 4.20
CA TYR A 81 -10.65 6.18 5.51
C TYR A 81 -11.35 7.26 6.34
N GLN A 82 -12.39 7.88 5.81
CA GLN A 82 -13.14 8.93 6.53
C GLN A 82 -13.87 8.40 7.76
N HIS A 83 -14.34 7.16 7.69
CA HIS A 83 -15.00 6.48 8.80
C HIS A 83 -14.22 5.23 9.18
N ILE A 84 -13.90 5.12 10.45
CA ILE A 84 -13.27 3.94 11.04
C ILE A 84 -14.19 3.37 12.12
N TYR A 85 -14.28 2.05 12.17
CA TYR A 85 -15.14 1.30 13.08
C TYR A 85 -14.30 0.46 14.04
N GLU A 86 -14.84 0.19 15.21
CA GLU A 86 -14.19 -0.65 16.23
C GLU A 86 -12.77 -0.19 16.61
N GLY A 87 -12.58 1.13 16.57
CA GLY A 87 -11.29 1.74 16.88
C GLY A 87 -11.24 3.20 16.46
N GLN A 88 -10.05 3.72 16.34
CA GLN A 88 -9.79 5.11 15.93
C GLN A 88 -8.42 5.25 15.30
N TRP A 89 -8.28 6.26 14.42
CA TRP A 89 -6.98 6.64 13.90
C TRP A 89 -6.08 7.22 15.02
N LEU A 90 -4.74 7.16 14.85
CA LEU A 90 -3.77 7.65 15.83
C LEU A 90 -3.78 9.18 15.98
N ASP A 91 -4.10 9.88 14.90
CA ASP A 91 -4.32 11.31 14.90
C ASP A 91 -5.75 11.60 15.36
N GLU A 92 -5.87 12.29 16.49
CA GLU A 92 -7.16 12.65 17.07
C GLU A 92 -7.97 13.54 16.11
N PRO A 93 -9.31 13.39 16.10
CA PRO A 93 -10.16 14.33 15.39
C PRO A 93 -9.99 15.73 16.02
N THR A 94 -9.91 16.76 15.18
CA THR A 94 -9.92 18.14 15.65
C THR A 94 -11.24 18.49 16.34
N VAL A 95 -11.24 19.58 17.11
CA VAL A 95 -12.40 20.07 17.89
C VAL A 95 -13.69 20.12 17.07
N ASP A 96 -13.61 20.25 15.76
CA ASP A 96 -14.74 20.30 14.83
C ASP A 96 -15.17 18.91 14.30
N GLY A 97 -14.63 17.81 14.83
CA GLY A 97 -14.90 16.45 14.32
C GLY A 97 -14.29 16.19 12.94
N ARG A 98 -13.52 17.11 12.40
CA ARG A 98 -12.75 16.93 11.17
C ARG A 98 -11.40 16.32 11.52
N VAL A 99 -11.12 15.17 10.96
CA VAL A 99 -9.76 14.60 10.99
C VAL A 99 -8.90 15.52 10.11
N GLN A 100 -8.04 16.33 10.70
CA GLN A 100 -6.98 17.00 9.93
C GLN A 100 -5.91 15.97 9.61
N ALA A 101 -6.19 15.23 8.56
CA ALA A 101 -5.29 14.17 8.19
C ALA A 101 -4.35 14.64 7.08
N ASN A 102 -3.21 15.17 7.48
CA ASN A 102 -2.05 15.17 6.60
C ASN A 102 -1.43 13.78 6.65
N TYR A 103 -2.11 12.82 6.07
CA TYR A 103 -1.59 11.46 5.92
C TYR A 103 -1.44 11.10 4.44
N TRP A 104 -0.58 10.13 4.20
CA TRP A 104 -0.44 9.47 2.90
C TRP A 104 -0.85 8.02 3.02
N VAL A 105 -1.18 7.42 1.89
CA VAL A 105 -1.65 6.03 1.83
C VAL A 105 -0.76 5.25 0.88
N VAL A 106 -0.39 4.04 1.29
CA VAL A 106 0.27 3.06 0.41
C VAL A 106 -0.75 2.00 0.02
N HIS A 107 -0.96 1.86 -1.28
CA HIS A 107 -1.89 0.91 -1.87
C HIS A 107 -1.21 0.04 -2.91
N ARG A 108 -1.84 -1.08 -3.22
CA ARG A 108 -1.53 -1.92 -4.39
C ARG A 108 -0.05 -2.31 -4.48
N MET A 109 0.54 -2.67 -3.34
CA MET A 109 1.91 -3.16 -3.29
C MET A 109 1.96 -4.61 -3.77
N ALA A 110 2.81 -4.87 -4.76
CA ALA A 110 3.06 -6.21 -5.27
C ALA A 110 4.51 -6.34 -5.72
N SER A 111 5.06 -7.54 -5.61
CA SER A 111 6.45 -7.83 -5.98
C SER A 111 6.59 -9.15 -6.72
N ALA A 112 7.65 -9.25 -7.52
CA ALA A 112 8.05 -10.50 -8.13
C ALA A 112 8.41 -11.54 -7.05
N PRO A 113 8.19 -12.85 -7.31
CA PRO A 113 8.39 -13.90 -6.30
C PRO A 113 9.82 -13.96 -5.73
N GLU A 114 10.81 -13.64 -6.56
CA GLU A 114 12.23 -13.66 -6.21
C GLU A 114 12.70 -12.39 -5.49
N ALA A 115 11.89 -11.34 -5.44
CA ALA A 115 12.27 -10.08 -4.83
C ALA A 115 12.17 -10.16 -3.29
N HIS A 116 13.19 -9.65 -2.61
CA HIS A 116 13.28 -9.64 -1.15
C HIS A 116 13.47 -8.21 -0.62
N GLY A 117 12.99 -7.99 0.62
CA GLY A 117 13.17 -6.71 1.31
C GLY A 117 12.33 -5.56 0.74
N ILE A 118 11.39 -5.84 -0.15
CA ILE A 118 10.58 -4.84 -0.85
C ILE A 118 9.75 -4.01 0.12
N PHE A 119 9.06 -4.66 1.06
CA PHE A 119 8.20 -3.97 2.02
C PHE A 119 8.94 -2.88 2.80
N LYS A 120 10.10 -3.24 3.36
CA LYS A 120 10.94 -2.28 4.09
C LYS A 120 11.46 -1.16 3.19
N THR A 121 11.94 -1.50 2.00
CA THR A 121 12.46 -0.54 1.03
C THR A 121 11.39 0.48 0.62
N VAL A 122 10.18 0.03 0.34
CA VAL A 122 9.05 0.90 0.00
C VAL A 122 8.68 1.81 1.16
N LEU A 123 8.54 1.27 2.37
CA LEU A 123 8.15 2.08 3.53
C LEU A 123 9.23 3.07 3.96
N ASP A 124 10.50 2.70 3.91
CA ASP A 124 11.60 3.64 4.17
C ASP A 124 11.56 4.82 3.19
N TYR A 125 11.29 4.55 1.91
CA TYR A 125 11.10 5.58 0.90
C TYR A 125 9.90 6.48 1.21
N CYS A 126 8.76 5.90 1.53
CA CYS A 126 7.53 6.65 1.84
C CYS A 126 7.71 7.51 3.09
N PHE A 127 8.29 6.98 4.16
CA PHE A 127 8.55 7.73 5.39
C PHE A 127 9.66 8.78 5.26
N SER A 128 10.48 8.72 4.22
CA SER A 128 11.39 9.82 3.89
C SER A 128 10.64 11.07 3.36
N ARG A 129 9.36 10.94 3.01
CA ARG A 129 8.53 11.97 2.39
C ARG A 129 7.39 12.46 3.26
N THR A 130 6.91 11.63 4.15
CA THR A 130 5.81 11.96 5.06
C THR A 130 6.01 11.27 6.41
N PRO A 131 5.66 11.92 7.52
CA PRO A 131 5.72 11.28 8.83
C PRO A 131 4.49 10.44 9.17
N ASN A 132 3.44 10.44 8.33
CA ASN A 132 2.14 9.85 8.66
C ASN A 132 1.59 9.03 7.50
N ILE A 133 1.53 7.72 7.69
CA ILE A 133 1.06 6.78 6.67
C ILE A 133 -0.04 5.88 7.23
N ARG A 134 -1.11 5.72 6.45
CA ARG A 134 -2.19 4.76 6.67
C ARG A 134 -2.14 3.66 5.61
N ILE A 135 -2.41 2.44 6.02
CA ILE A 135 -2.46 1.25 5.15
C ILE A 135 -3.61 0.37 5.60
N ASP A 136 -4.31 -0.21 4.67
CA ASP A 136 -5.29 -1.25 4.95
C ASP A 136 -4.90 -2.60 4.32
N THR A 137 -5.39 -3.68 4.90
CA THR A 137 -5.21 -5.02 4.34
C THR A 137 -6.37 -5.93 4.73
N HIS A 138 -6.55 -7.01 3.97
CA HIS A 138 -7.56 -8.02 4.30
C HIS A 138 -7.17 -8.80 5.55
N ARG A 139 -8.18 -9.18 6.34
CA ARG A 139 -8.00 -9.98 7.58
C ARG A 139 -7.19 -11.26 7.36
N GLN A 140 -7.38 -11.92 6.23
CA GLN A 140 -6.67 -13.16 5.85
C GLN A 140 -5.24 -12.93 5.37
N ASN A 141 -4.83 -11.67 5.14
CA ASN A 141 -3.46 -11.37 4.71
C ASN A 141 -2.51 -11.32 5.90
N THR A 142 -2.30 -12.46 6.53
CA THR A 142 -1.45 -12.60 7.72
C THR A 142 -0.02 -12.13 7.50
N PRO A 143 0.66 -12.42 6.37
CA PRO A 143 2.01 -11.92 6.13
C PRO A 143 2.07 -10.37 6.11
N MET A 144 1.11 -9.71 5.47
CA MET A 144 1.05 -8.24 5.45
C MET A 144 0.81 -7.66 6.84
N ARG A 145 -0.09 -8.26 7.61
CA ARG A 145 -0.38 -7.84 8.98
C ARG A 145 0.87 -7.92 9.87
N HIS A 146 1.59 -9.04 9.82
CA HIS A 146 2.85 -9.19 10.55
C HIS A 146 3.93 -8.21 10.09
N ALA A 147 4.04 -7.98 8.78
CA ALA A 147 5.00 -7.01 8.24
C ALA A 147 4.70 -5.57 8.71
N LEU A 148 3.42 -5.18 8.72
CA LEU A 148 2.97 -3.89 9.21
C LEU A 148 3.32 -3.70 10.69
N GLU A 149 2.95 -4.64 11.53
CA GLU A 149 3.23 -4.61 12.98
C GLU A 149 4.73 -4.58 13.27
N LYS A 150 5.50 -5.42 12.59
CA LYS A 150 6.97 -5.45 12.71
C LYS A 150 7.63 -4.13 12.29
N TYR A 151 7.08 -3.45 11.29
CA TYR A 151 7.59 -2.14 10.84
C TYR A 151 7.18 -1.00 11.79
N GLY A 152 6.27 -1.24 12.74
CA GLY A 152 5.81 -0.27 13.73
C GLY A 152 4.47 0.38 13.43
N PHE A 153 3.68 -0.19 12.53
CA PHE A 153 2.28 0.22 12.37
C PHE A 153 1.42 -0.30 13.51
N HIS A 154 0.43 0.50 13.90
CA HIS A 154 -0.56 0.14 14.91
C HIS A 154 -1.88 -0.21 14.20
N TYR A 155 -2.50 -1.30 14.66
CA TYR A 155 -3.88 -1.60 14.28
C TYR A 155 -4.81 -0.53 14.86
N CYS A 156 -5.64 0.06 14.01
CA CYS A 156 -6.50 1.18 14.38
C CYS A 156 -8.00 0.81 14.40
N GLY A 157 -8.40 -0.18 13.63
CA GLY A 157 -9.81 -0.56 13.53
C GLY A 157 -10.16 -1.12 12.15
N ILE A 158 -11.44 -1.00 11.79
CA ILE A 158 -11.99 -1.54 10.56
C ILE A 158 -12.45 -0.40 9.65
N ILE A 159 -12.13 -0.50 8.37
CA ILE A 159 -12.72 0.33 7.31
C ILE A 159 -13.44 -0.54 6.30
N TYR A 160 -14.33 0.08 5.53
CA TYR A 160 -15.04 -0.59 4.43
C TYR A 160 -14.71 0.10 3.11
N LEU A 161 -14.38 -0.71 2.10
CA LEU A 161 -14.21 -0.23 0.74
C LEU A 161 -15.56 0.19 0.15
N LEU A 162 -15.54 0.87 -1.01
CA LEU A 162 -16.77 1.35 -1.67
C LEU A 162 -17.73 0.22 -2.06
N ASP A 163 -17.23 -0.98 -2.28
CA ASP A 163 -18.01 -2.19 -2.53
C ASP A 163 -18.51 -2.89 -1.25
N GLY A 164 -18.23 -2.33 -0.07
CA GLY A 164 -18.60 -2.87 1.23
C GLY A 164 -17.64 -3.91 1.80
N ALA A 165 -16.54 -4.22 1.11
CA ALA A 165 -15.56 -5.18 1.60
C ALA A 165 -14.80 -4.64 2.82
N GLU A 166 -14.72 -5.47 3.87
CA GLU A 166 -14.00 -5.16 5.10
C GLU A 166 -12.49 -5.12 4.87
N ARG A 167 -11.82 -4.15 5.52
CA ARG A 167 -10.36 -4.11 5.64
C ARG A 167 -9.95 -3.76 7.06
N LEU A 168 -8.81 -4.30 7.48
CA LEU A 168 -8.16 -3.90 8.72
C LEU A 168 -7.29 -2.68 8.43
N ALA A 169 -7.45 -1.65 9.25
CA ALA A 169 -6.79 -0.36 9.09
C ALA A 169 -5.60 -0.24 10.05
N TYR A 170 -4.49 0.23 9.52
CA TYR A 170 -3.24 0.43 10.25
C TYR A 170 -2.71 1.83 10.00
N GLN A 171 -2.03 2.39 10.99
CA GLN A 171 -1.38 3.70 10.90
C GLN A 171 -0.04 3.71 11.63
N ARG A 172 0.90 4.44 11.07
CA ARG A 172 2.13 4.82 11.77
C ARG A 172 2.37 6.30 11.59
N CYS A 173 2.53 7.00 12.72
CA CYS A 173 2.96 8.38 12.79
C CYS A 173 4.36 8.41 13.38
N LEU A 174 5.30 9.05 12.69
CA LEU A 174 6.60 9.37 13.26
C LEU A 174 6.41 10.62 14.12
N THR A 175 6.65 10.49 15.41
CA THR A 175 6.72 11.65 16.32
C THR A 175 7.93 12.50 15.96
N ARG A 176 7.72 13.82 15.86
CA ARG A 176 8.82 14.78 15.71
C ARG A 176 9.59 14.92 17.03
#